data_6e63d6e29ba1580c4d11f22ba2ff028d
#
_entry.id   6e63d6e29ba1580c4d11f22ba2ff028d
#
_cell.length_a   1.000
_cell.length_b   1.000
_cell.length_c   1.000
_cell.angle_alpha   90.00
_cell.angle_beta   90.00
_cell.angle_gamma   90.00
#
_symmetry.space_group_name_H-M   'P 1'
#
loop_
_entity.id
_entity.type
_entity.pdbx_description
1 polymer ?
#
loop_
_entity_poly.entity_id
_entity_poly.type
_entity_poly.pdbx_seq_one_letter_code
_entity_poly.pdbx_strand_id
1 'polypeptide(L)'
;MKSIDVFCHLMPQKYAELAMNESPNKSHMFVRALKMQAMSDMEYRKQVMEGFEGYKQIPNIVSPPVELFAGPDKSPKLAAIGNDEIKKITDSDPDRYCGFIGGIPFNNVSASVEEIKRCKDMGAKGIQIYTHMNGEAIDQEKFWPIYEIC
;
A
#
# COMPACT_ATOMS: atom_id res chain seq x y z
N MET A 1 8.30 -9.21 -24.62
CA MET A 1 9.24 -8.44 -23.76
C MET A 1 8.80 -8.67 -22.32
N LYS A 2 9.70 -9.01 -21.40
CA LYS A 2 9.36 -9.12 -19.99
C LYS A 2 9.44 -7.72 -19.35
N SER A 3 8.35 -7.27 -18.72
CA SER A 3 8.28 -5.97 -18.03
C SER A 3 7.68 -6.13 -16.65
N ILE A 4 8.16 -5.32 -15.70
CA ILE A 4 7.63 -5.28 -14.34
C ILE A 4 7.18 -3.84 -14.05
N ASP A 5 5.91 -3.69 -13.74
CA ASP A 5 5.35 -2.42 -13.29
C ASP A 5 5.49 -2.33 -11.76
N VAL A 6 6.32 -1.39 -11.32
CA VAL A 6 6.58 -1.10 -9.90
C VAL A 6 5.76 0.08 -9.37
N PHE A 7 4.93 0.70 -10.22
CA PHE A 7 4.07 1.82 -9.87
C PHE A 7 2.60 1.53 -10.19
N CYS A 8 2.08 0.49 -9.58
CA CYS A 8 0.69 0.10 -9.73
C CYS A 8 0.02 -0.05 -8.35
N HIS A 9 -1.28 0.18 -8.33
CA HIS A 9 -2.02 0.29 -7.08
C HIS A 9 -3.16 -0.72 -6.99
N LEU A 10 -3.43 -1.15 -5.75
CA LEU A 10 -4.60 -1.93 -5.37
C LEU A 10 -5.36 -1.22 -4.25
N MET A 11 -6.64 -1.52 -4.17
CA MET A 11 -7.53 -1.14 -3.08
C MET A 11 -8.26 -2.40 -2.58
N PRO A 12 -7.60 -3.24 -1.76
CA PRO A 12 -8.24 -4.43 -1.22
C PRO A 12 -9.52 -4.06 -0.46
N GLN A 13 -10.57 -4.84 -0.65
CA GLN A 13 -11.91 -4.50 -0.15
C GLN A 13 -11.93 -4.28 1.37
N LYS A 14 -11.31 -5.18 2.14
CA LYS A 14 -11.26 -5.06 3.59
C LYS A 14 -10.55 -3.80 4.06
N TYR A 15 -9.44 -3.42 3.40
CA TYR A 15 -8.75 -2.17 3.68
C TYR A 15 -9.63 -0.97 3.33
N ALA A 16 -10.28 -1.00 2.17
CA ALA A 16 -11.17 0.07 1.71
C ALA A 16 -12.31 0.35 2.69
N GLU A 17 -12.96 -0.71 3.20
CA GLU A 17 -14.04 -0.61 4.19
C GLU A 17 -13.57 0.05 5.49
N LEU A 18 -12.41 -0.37 6.00
CA LEU A 18 -11.84 0.21 7.21
C LEU A 18 -11.39 1.66 7.01
N ALA A 19 -10.72 1.96 5.92
CA ALA A 19 -10.30 3.32 5.58
C ALA A 19 -11.49 4.26 5.40
N MET A 20 -12.59 3.78 4.82
CA MET A 20 -13.83 4.54 4.71
C MET A 20 -14.47 4.87 6.05
N ASN A 21 -14.43 3.93 6.99
CA ASN A 21 -15.01 4.12 8.33
C ASN A 21 -14.19 5.10 9.19
N GLU A 22 -12.88 5.12 9.02
CA GLU A 22 -11.98 6.00 9.78
C GLU A 22 -11.82 7.40 9.13
N SER A 23 -12.14 7.56 7.85
CA SER A 23 -11.95 8.82 7.13
C SER A 23 -13.15 9.75 7.26
N PRO A 24 -13.10 10.81 8.09
CA PRO A 24 -14.19 11.77 8.24
C PRO A 24 -14.43 12.60 6.96
N ASN A 25 -13.37 12.84 6.20
CA ASN A 25 -13.41 13.62 4.95
C ASN A 25 -12.87 12.77 3.80
N LYS A 26 -13.79 12.17 3.05
CA LYS A 26 -13.45 11.37 1.86
C LYS A 26 -12.79 12.26 0.81
N SER A 27 -11.48 12.13 0.64
CA SER A 27 -10.81 12.84 -0.45
C SER A 27 -11.36 12.42 -1.80
N HIS A 28 -11.39 13.34 -2.78
CA HIS A 28 -11.83 13.03 -4.14
C HIS A 28 -11.03 11.87 -4.75
N MET A 29 -9.74 11.78 -4.45
CA MET A 29 -8.89 10.67 -4.91
C MET A 29 -9.33 9.33 -4.34
N PHE A 30 -9.66 9.27 -3.06
CA PHE A 30 -10.12 8.04 -2.41
C PHE A 30 -11.44 7.55 -3.01
N VAL A 31 -12.42 8.47 -3.15
CA VAL A 31 -13.72 8.15 -3.80
C VAL A 31 -13.55 7.69 -5.24
N ARG A 32 -12.60 8.29 -5.98
CA ARG A 32 -12.27 7.89 -7.35
C ARG A 32 -11.63 6.50 -7.38
N ALA A 33 -10.68 6.22 -6.50
CA ALA A 33 -10.02 4.92 -6.40
C ALA A 33 -11.03 3.78 -6.15
N LEU A 34 -11.99 3.99 -5.26
CA LEU A 34 -13.08 3.04 -4.98
C LEU A 34 -13.97 2.74 -6.20
N LYS A 35 -14.04 3.64 -7.17
CA LYS A 35 -14.83 3.46 -8.41
C LYS A 35 -14.01 2.80 -9.54
N MET A 36 -12.71 2.65 -9.37
CA MET A 36 -11.85 2.04 -10.38
C MET A 36 -11.84 0.52 -10.20
N GLN A 37 -12.62 -0.18 -11.03
CA GLN A 37 -12.80 -1.63 -10.95
C GLN A 37 -11.47 -2.39 -10.88
N ALA A 38 -10.49 -2.05 -11.70
CA ALA A 38 -9.18 -2.69 -11.71
C ALA A 38 -8.36 -2.56 -10.41
N MET A 39 -8.77 -1.71 -9.45
CA MET A 39 -8.10 -1.60 -8.17
C MET A 39 -8.64 -2.55 -7.11
N SER A 40 -9.89 -2.98 -7.20
CA SER A 40 -10.57 -3.80 -6.20
C SER A 40 -11.06 -5.16 -6.71
N ASP A 41 -11.34 -5.27 -8.00
CA ASP A 41 -11.78 -6.50 -8.67
C ASP A 41 -10.57 -7.20 -9.31
N MET A 42 -10.09 -8.25 -8.66
CA MET A 42 -8.90 -8.98 -9.11
C MET A 42 -9.17 -9.82 -10.36
N GLU A 43 -10.39 -10.30 -10.57
CA GLU A 43 -10.74 -11.02 -11.79
C GLU A 43 -10.77 -10.09 -13.02
N TYR A 44 -11.36 -8.90 -12.87
CA TYR A 44 -11.31 -7.88 -13.91
C TYR A 44 -9.86 -7.45 -14.22
N ARG A 45 -9.05 -7.23 -13.17
CA ARG A 45 -7.63 -6.89 -13.32
C ARG A 45 -6.87 -7.97 -14.08
N LYS A 46 -7.12 -9.22 -13.77
CA LYS A 46 -6.54 -10.38 -14.46
C LYS A 46 -6.86 -10.35 -15.94
N GLN A 47 -8.12 -10.17 -16.31
CA GLN A 47 -8.54 -10.07 -17.72
C GLN A 47 -7.82 -8.95 -18.46
N VAL A 48 -7.65 -7.78 -17.83
CA VAL A 48 -6.91 -6.66 -18.42
C VAL A 48 -5.44 -7.02 -18.63
N MET A 49 -4.83 -7.74 -17.68
CA MET A 49 -3.42 -8.15 -17.77
C MET A 49 -3.15 -9.27 -18.79
N GLU A 50 -4.14 -10.10 -19.11
CA GLU A 50 -4.01 -11.18 -20.10
C GLU A 50 -3.62 -10.68 -21.50
N GLY A 51 -3.93 -9.41 -21.83
CA GLY A 51 -3.51 -8.77 -23.09
C GLY A 51 -2.01 -8.44 -23.18
N PHE A 52 -1.24 -8.63 -22.11
CA PHE A 52 0.16 -8.20 -22.02
C PHE A 52 1.09 -9.36 -21.62
N GLU A 53 1.59 -10.08 -22.62
CA GLU A 53 2.49 -11.23 -22.40
C GLU A 53 3.80 -10.81 -21.70
N GLY A 54 4.13 -11.51 -20.60
CA GLY A 54 5.35 -11.28 -19.82
C GLY A 54 5.34 -10.01 -18.96
N TYR A 55 4.17 -9.36 -18.82
CA TYR A 55 3.97 -8.24 -17.92
C TYR A 55 3.65 -8.73 -16.50
N LYS A 56 4.37 -8.21 -15.51
CA LYS A 56 4.16 -8.48 -14.09
C LYS A 56 4.05 -7.17 -13.30
N GLN A 57 3.52 -7.28 -12.09
CA GLN A 57 3.30 -6.13 -11.20
C GLN A 57 3.91 -6.35 -9.81
N ILE A 58 4.32 -5.23 -9.18
CA ILE A 58 4.65 -5.14 -7.76
C ILE A 58 3.75 -4.04 -7.16
N PRO A 59 2.51 -4.38 -6.78
CA PRO A 59 1.54 -3.38 -6.36
C PRO A 59 1.77 -2.88 -4.94
N ASN A 60 1.21 -1.70 -4.67
CA ASN A 60 1.05 -1.11 -3.35
C ASN A 60 -0.41 -0.70 -3.10
N ILE A 61 -0.71 -0.28 -1.86
CA ILE A 61 -2.02 0.31 -1.54
C ILE A 61 -2.12 1.69 -2.19
N VAL A 62 -3.27 1.96 -2.81
CA VAL A 62 -3.54 3.28 -3.40
C VAL A 62 -3.67 4.37 -2.34
N SER A 63 -3.28 5.60 -2.70
CA SER A 63 -3.51 6.80 -1.87
C SER A 63 -5.01 6.96 -1.49
N PRO A 64 -5.35 7.51 -0.30
CA PRO A 64 -4.46 8.22 0.63
C PRO A 64 -3.69 7.30 1.57
N PRO A 65 -2.52 7.73 2.08
CA PRO A 65 -1.81 7.00 3.12
C PRO A 65 -2.61 6.99 4.43
N VAL A 66 -2.35 5.99 5.26
CA VAL A 66 -3.13 5.74 6.50
C VAL A 66 -3.09 6.93 7.48
N GLU A 67 -1.99 7.67 7.52
CA GLU A 67 -1.80 8.82 8.41
C GLU A 67 -2.64 10.04 8.05
N LEU A 68 -3.24 10.09 6.87
CA LEU A 68 -4.17 11.17 6.50
C LEU A 68 -5.57 11.01 7.08
N PHE A 69 -5.93 9.80 7.51
CA PHE A 69 -7.27 9.52 8.03
C PHE A 69 -7.29 8.79 9.37
N ALA A 70 -6.13 8.34 9.85
CA ALA A 70 -6.00 7.65 11.12
C ALA A 70 -4.87 8.26 11.96
N GLY A 71 -5.15 8.52 13.24
CA GLY A 71 -4.16 8.94 14.21
C GLY A 71 -3.10 7.85 14.49
N PRO A 72 -2.00 8.21 15.17
CA PRO A 72 -0.86 7.32 15.42
C PRO A 72 -1.19 6.06 16.20
N ASP A 73 -2.32 6.04 16.93
CA ASP A 73 -2.79 4.86 17.67
C ASP A 73 -3.51 3.83 16.78
N LYS A 74 -4.09 4.29 15.66
CA LYS A 74 -4.91 3.46 14.75
C LYS A 74 -4.18 3.12 13.46
N SER A 75 -3.35 4.01 12.95
CA SER A 75 -2.64 3.85 11.68
C SER A 75 -1.80 2.57 11.60
N PRO A 76 -1.13 2.08 12.68
CA PRO A 76 -0.38 0.83 12.63
C PRO A 76 -1.23 -0.37 12.27
N LYS A 77 -2.40 -0.50 12.88
CA LYS A 77 -3.33 -1.60 12.59
C LYS A 77 -3.85 -1.56 11.17
N LEU A 78 -4.14 -0.37 10.66
CA LEU A 78 -4.64 -0.20 9.29
C LEU A 78 -3.57 -0.50 8.24
N ALA A 79 -2.33 -0.05 8.47
CA ALA A 79 -1.20 -0.38 7.62
C ALA A 79 -0.97 -1.91 7.56
N ALA A 80 -0.96 -2.57 8.71
CA ALA A 80 -0.81 -4.02 8.79
C ALA A 80 -1.91 -4.76 8.03
N ILE A 81 -3.18 -4.37 8.19
CA ILE A 81 -4.30 -4.97 7.45
C ILE A 81 -4.13 -4.77 5.94
N GLY A 82 -3.76 -3.57 5.50
CA GLY A 82 -3.51 -3.27 4.09
C GLY A 82 -2.42 -4.16 3.50
N ASN A 83 -1.30 -4.30 4.21
CA ASN A 83 -0.17 -5.13 3.80
C ASN A 83 -0.52 -6.63 3.77
N ASP A 84 -1.28 -7.11 4.75
CA ASP A 84 -1.75 -8.50 4.78
C ASP A 84 -2.67 -8.82 3.59
N GLU A 85 -3.58 -7.92 3.26
CA GLU A 85 -4.50 -8.14 2.14
C GLU A 85 -3.76 -8.09 0.79
N ILE A 86 -2.82 -7.15 0.61
CA ILE A 86 -2.06 -7.09 -0.65
C ILE A 86 -1.12 -8.30 -0.79
N LYS A 87 -0.53 -8.78 0.30
CA LYS A 87 0.27 -10.00 0.34
C LYS A 87 -0.55 -11.21 -0.11
N LYS A 88 -1.77 -11.39 0.40
CA LYS A 88 -2.66 -12.47 -0.01
C LYS A 88 -2.96 -12.42 -1.51
N ILE A 89 -3.24 -11.23 -2.05
CA ILE A 89 -3.50 -11.04 -3.48
C ILE A 89 -2.28 -11.45 -4.30
N THR A 90 -1.09 -10.97 -3.93
CA THR A 90 0.12 -11.25 -4.69
C THR A 90 0.57 -12.71 -4.61
N ASP A 91 0.35 -13.37 -3.46
CA ASP A 91 0.64 -14.80 -3.29
C ASP A 91 -0.33 -15.70 -4.08
N SER A 92 -1.56 -15.23 -4.28
CA SER A 92 -2.57 -16.02 -5.01
C SER A 92 -2.30 -16.13 -6.52
N ASP A 93 -1.46 -15.24 -7.08
CA ASP A 93 -1.16 -15.21 -8.51
C ASP A 93 0.31 -14.82 -8.78
N PRO A 94 1.28 -15.71 -8.50
CA PRO A 94 2.71 -15.43 -8.68
C PRO A 94 3.13 -15.28 -10.15
N ASP A 95 2.28 -15.66 -11.08
CA ASP A 95 2.52 -15.45 -12.50
C ASP A 95 2.34 -13.98 -12.89
N ARG A 96 1.45 -13.25 -12.21
CA ARG A 96 1.18 -11.82 -12.45
C ARG A 96 1.88 -10.90 -11.47
N TYR A 97 2.16 -11.37 -10.26
CA TYR A 97 2.76 -10.54 -9.21
C TYR A 97 4.13 -11.05 -8.81
N CYS A 98 5.11 -10.13 -8.66
CA CYS A 98 6.47 -10.45 -8.21
C CYS A 98 6.69 -10.12 -6.72
N GLY A 99 5.65 -9.85 -5.97
CA GLY A 99 5.64 -9.38 -4.60
C GLY A 99 4.83 -8.09 -4.47
N PHE A 100 5.05 -7.33 -3.41
CA PHE A 100 4.32 -6.08 -3.13
C PHE A 100 5.25 -5.01 -2.56
N ILE A 101 4.76 -3.77 -2.52
CA ILE A 101 5.36 -2.65 -1.80
C ILE A 101 4.53 -2.41 -0.54
N GLY A 102 5.17 -2.43 0.63
CA GLY A 102 4.51 -2.23 1.91
C GLY A 102 4.14 -0.76 2.17
N GLY A 103 2.96 -0.53 2.76
CA GLY A 103 2.59 0.75 3.34
C GLY A 103 2.99 0.81 4.82
N ILE A 104 3.36 1.97 5.33
CA ILE A 104 3.77 2.15 6.73
C ILE A 104 2.96 3.26 7.41
N PRO A 105 2.76 3.19 8.73
CA PRO A 105 2.08 4.23 9.50
C PRO A 105 3.05 5.37 9.83
N PHE A 106 3.40 6.21 8.84
CA PHE A 106 4.50 7.18 8.94
C PHE A 106 4.35 8.20 10.09
N ASN A 107 3.14 8.41 10.61
CA ASN A 107 2.85 9.22 11.80
C ASN A 107 3.17 8.50 13.13
N ASN A 108 3.64 7.25 13.09
CA ASN A 108 4.11 6.50 14.26
C ASN A 108 5.43 5.80 13.90
N VAL A 109 6.54 6.48 14.18
CA VAL A 109 7.89 6.05 13.78
C VAL A 109 8.25 4.66 14.28
N SER A 110 7.99 4.38 15.57
CA SER A 110 8.27 3.07 16.16
C SER A 110 7.49 1.96 15.47
N ALA A 111 6.19 2.17 15.27
CA ALA A 111 5.34 1.20 14.56
C ALA A 111 5.74 1.07 13.08
N SER A 112 6.22 2.15 12.44
CA SER A 112 6.74 2.09 11.08
C SER A 112 7.95 1.19 10.97
N VAL A 113 8.90 1.31 11.89
CA VAL A 113 10.10 0.44 11.93
C VAL A 113 9.72 -1.03 12.08
N GLU A 114 8.78 -1.35 12.98
CA GLU A 114 8.32 -2.74 13.15
C GLU A 114 7.55 -3.24 11.92
N GLU A 115 6.73 -2.40 11.31
CA GLU A 115 5.99 -2.79 10.10
C GLU A 115 6.92 -2.99 8.88
N ILE A 116 8.00 -2.21 8.76
CA ILE A 116 9.02 -2.42 7.73
C ILE A 116 9.66 -3.80 7.88
N LYS A 117 10.07 -4.18 9.10
CA LYS A 117 10.62 -5.51 9.37
C LYS A 117 9.62 -6.60 8.99
N ARG A 118 8.37 -6.45 9.43
CA ARG A 118 7.30 -7.39 9.12
C ARG A 118 7.07 -7.51 7.61
N CYS A 119 7.01 -6.40 6.88
CA CYS A 119 6.87 -6.39 5.43
C CYS A 119 8.05 -7.09 4.73
N LYS A 120 9.28 -6.87 5.19
CA LYS A 120 10.46 -7.57 4.70
C LYS A 120 10.33 -9.08 4.87
N ASP A 121 9.94 -9.54 6.06
CA ASP A 121 9.76 -10.97 6.36
C ASP A 121 8.64 -11.59 5.51
N MET A 122 7.61 -10.82 5.16
CA MET A 122 6.55 -11.22 4.22
C MET A 122 6.98 -11.21 2.75
N GLY A 123 8.19 -10.73 2.42
CA GLY A 123 8.72 -10.68 1.06
C GLY A 123 8.36 -9.42 0.26
N ALA A 124 8.04 -8.32 0.93
CA ALA A 124 7.89 -7.01 0.28
C ALA A 124 9.18 -6.63 -0.47
N LYS A 125 9.02 -5.92 -1.59
CA LYS A 125 10.14 -5.48 -2.45
C LYS A 125 10.58 -4.05 -2.13
N GLY A 126 9.87 -3.37 -1.27
CA GLY A 126 10.16 -2.02 -0.81
C GLY A 126 9.02 -1.48 0.04
N ILE A 127 9.15 -0.22 0.41
CA ILE A 127 8.19 0.52 1.23
C ILE A 127 7.75 1.77 0.46
N GLN A 128 6.48 2.08 0.51
CA GLN A 128 5.94 3.32 -0.05
C GLN A 128 6.07 4.45 0.96
N ILE A 129 6.69 5.54 0.53
CA ILE A 129 6.80 6.78 1.29
C ILE A 129 6.19 7.91 0.44
N TYR A 130 5.45 8.81 1.08
CA TYR A 130 4.87 9.99 0.44
C TYR A 130 5.79 11.20 0.61
N THR A 131 5.53 12.28 -0.12
CA THR A 131 6.40 13.47 -0.14
C THR A 131 6.30 14.33 1.13
N HIS A 132 5.29 14.12 1.94
CA HIS A 132 5.10 14.81 3.23
C HIS A 132 4.24 13.95 4.16
N MET A 133 4.34 14.17 5.46
CA MET A 133 3.51 13.57 6.49
C MET A 133 2.65 14.67 7.13
N ASN A 134 1.36 14.74 6.78
CA ASN A 134 0.42 15.77 7.26
C ASN A 134 0.95 17.22 7.12
N GLY A 135 1.64 17.51 6.02
CA GLY A 135 2.25 18.81 5.74
C GLY A 135 3.67 19.00 6.31
N GLU A 136 4.16 18.04 7.08
CA GLU A 136 5.54 18.06 7.58
C GLU A 136 6.50 17.48 6.55
N ALA A 137 7.69 18.06 6.44
CA ALA A 137 8.78 17.51 5.64
C ALA A 137 9.25 16.17 6.23
N ILE A 138 9.50 15.20 5.37
CA ILE A 138 9.84 13.83 5.78
C ILE A 138 11.34 13.63 6.04
N ASP A 139 12.17 14.62 5.80
CA ASP A 139 13.62 14.62 6.03
C ASP A 139 14.04 15.03 7.47
N GLN A 140 13.06 15.27 8.36
CA GLN A 140 13.32 15.62 9.76
C GLN A 140 13.96 14.44 10.50
N GLU A 141 14.86 14.73 11.44
CA GLU A 141 15.59 13.75 12.26
C GLU A 141 14.69 12.70 12.93
N LYS A 142 13.48 13.11 13.35
CA LYS A 142 12.51 12.18 13.96
C LYS A 142 12.11 11.01 13.07
N PHE A 143 12.28 11.13 11.74
CA PHE A 143 11.94 10.07 10.78
C PHE A 143 13.15 9.23 10.35
N TRP A 144 14.39 9.60 10.75
CA TRP A 144 15.59 8.86 10.36
C TRP A 144 15.55 7.37 10.70
N PRO A 145 14.99 6.92 11.85
CA PRO A 145 14.88 5.48 12.12
C PRO A 145 14.13 4.68 11.04
N ILE A 146 13.20 5.32 10.31
CA ILE A 146 12.49 4.71 9.19
C ILE A 146 13.45 4.46 8.02
N TYR A 147 14.30 5.42 7.72
CA TYR A 147 15.26 5.30 6.62
C TYR A 147 16.42 4.36 6.94
N GLU A 148 16.87 4.35 8.20
CA GLU A 148 17.97 3.48 8.65
C GLU A 148 17.62 1.99 8.56
N ILE A 149 16.34 1.62 8.65
CA ILE A 149 15.90 0.22 8.57
C ILE A 149 15.62 -0.25 7.13
N CYS A 150 15.45 0.66 6.17
CA CYS A 150 15.25 0.34 4.76
C CYS A 150 16.54 -0.04 4.05
#